data_b7fe210aad9e75b0d3c4a80e2cea44eb
#
_entry.id   b7fe210aad9e75b0d3c4a80e2cea44eb
#
_cell.length_a   1.000
_cell.length_b   1.000
_cell.length_c   1.000
_cell.angle_alpha   90.00
_cell.angle_beta   90.00
_cell.angle_gamma   90.00
#
_symmetry.space_group_name_H-M   'P 1'
#
loop_
_entity.id
_entity.type
_entity.pdbx_description
1 polymer ?
#
loop_
_entity_poly.entity_id
_entity_poly.type
_entity_poly.pdbx_seq_one_letter_code
_entity_poly.pdbx_strand_id
1 'polypeptide(L)'
;FDDDNIIHVVEDVSKAEAVDPISDIDAIDYELILSDLEVVQNRAGRMAKAAKSGNNKGAAAEAAWLQQLADHLSAGKPARSFDFDEGDAEQQAVLHEMGLLSAKPVLYACNVGEDDLMEGIENNKYVPLVAARAKEEGARYIPICAKTEEDIADYSPEEKKEFLAEMGIEASGLDNLITASYDLLGLISFLTDGKKECRAWTIRKGTKAPQAAGKIHSDFERGFIRASVIGYKDLEANNFDYAAVKAKGLQRTEGKEYVVNDGDVIEFLFNV
;
A
#
# COMPACT_ATOMS: atom_id res chain seq x y z
N PHE A 1 2.80 -4.72 11.94
CA PHE A 1 2.47 -4.44 10.53
C PHE A 1 1.52 -5.54 10.11
N ASP A 2 0.25 -5.22 9.91
CA ASP A 2 -0.65 -6.10 9.18
C ASP A 2 -0.14 -6.11 7.74
N ASP A 3 0.21 -7.31 7.22
CA ASP A 3 0.68 -7.50 5.84
C ASP A 3 -0.47 -7.24 4.87
N ASP A 4 -0.70 -5.95 4.59
CA ASP A 4 -1.84 -5.52 3.77
C ASP A 4 -1.61 -5.67 2.25
N ASN A 5 -0.39 -6.06 1.82
CA ASN A 5 -0.02 -6.18 0.40
C ASN A 5 0.69 -7.48 0.06
N ILE A 6 0.56 -7.88 -1.20
CA ILE A 6 1.44 -8.88 -1.82
C ILE A 6 2.29 -8.17 -2.87
N ILE A 7 3.62 -8.26 -2.70
CA ILE A 7 4.58 -7.83 -3.71
C ILE A 7 5.05 -9.10 -4.42
N HIS A 8 4.71 -9.23 -5.69
CA HIS A 8 5.26 -10.28 -6.54
C HIS A 8 6.55 -9.78 -7.18
N VAL A 9 7.66 -10.43 -6.85
CA VAL A 9 8.93 -10.24 -7.56
C VAL A 9 8.95 -11.22 -8.71
N VAL A 10 8.94 -10.68 -9.94
CA VAL A 10 9.05 -11.47 -11.16
C VAL A 10 10.50 -11.34 -11.64
N GLU A 11 11.24 -12.42 -11.57
CA GLU A 11 12.66 -12.44 -11.93
C GLU A 11 12.87 -12.74 -13.41
N ASP A 12 13.75 -11.97 -14.05
CA ASP A 12 14.41 -12.36 -15.30
C ASP A 12 15.60 -13.26 -14.94
N VAL A 13 15.36 -14.55 -14.78
CA VAL A 13 16.43 -15.51 -14.51
C VAL A 13 17.07 -15.87 -15.83
N SER A 14 18.11 -15.14 -16.24
CA SER A 14 18.89 -15.30 -17.47
C SER A 14 19.55 -16.68 -17.65
N LYS A 15 19.23 -17.69 -16.85
CA LYS A 15 19.83 -19.03 -16.83
C LYS A 15 18.86 -20.21 -16.74
N ALA A 16 17.55 -19.99 -16.71
CA ALA A 16 16.56 -21.07 -16.74
C ALA A 16 15.95 -21.24 -18.14
N GLU A 17 15.59 -22.44 -18.49
CA GLU A 17 14.87 -22.76 -19.71
C GLU A 17 13.55 -21.95 -19.75
N ALA A 18 13.44 -21.03 -20.71
CA ALA A 18 12.25 -20.22 -21.03
C ALA A 18 11.61 -19.46 -19.83
N VAL A 19 12.11 -18.25 -19.56
CA VAL A 19 11.40 -17.28 -18.67
C VAL A 19 9.99 -17.03 -19.21
N ASP A 20 8.98 -17.29 -18.39
CA ASP A 20 7.56 -16.99 -18.66
C ASP A 20 6.92 -16.32 -17.43
N PRO A 21 7.05 -14.98 -17.29
CA PRO A 21 6.57 -14.27 -16.11
C PRO A 21 5.06 -14.38 -15.92
N ILE A 22 4.29 -14.59 -16.98
CA ILE A 22 2.84 -14.74 -16.88
C ILE A 22 2.50 -16.10 -16.26
N SER A 23 3.18 -17.17 -16.69
CA SER A 23 3.01 -18.49 -16.08
C SER A 23 3.38 -18.50 -14.61
N ASP A 24 4.45 -17.78 -14.22
CA ASP A 24 4.89 -17.67 -12.84
C ASP A 24 3.88 -16.89 -11.98
N ILE A 25 3.33 -15.77 -12.50
CA ILE A 25 2.26 -15.01 -11.84
C ILE A 25 1.03 -15.91 -11.65
N ASP A 26 0.59 -16.61 -12.69
CA ASP A 26 -0.59 -17.48 -12.64
C ASP A 26 -0.39 -18.62 -11.63
N ALA A 27 0.82 -19.20 -11.53
CA ALA A 27 1.13 -20.23 -10.55
C ALA A 27 1.00 -19.74 -9.10
N ILE A 28 1.57 -18.57 -8.80
CA ILE A 28 1.48 -17.97 -7.46
C ILE A 28 0.04 -17.55 -7.15
N ASP A 29 -0.65 -16.88 -8.07
CA ASP A 29 -2.05 -16.52 -7.87
C ASP A 29 -2.91 -17.75 -7.59
N TYR A 30 -2.65 -18.88 -8.27
CA TYR A 30 -3.37 -20.12 -8.06
C TYR A 30 -3.13 -20.71 -6.66
N GLU A 31 -1.91 -20.66 -6.15
CA GLU A 31 -1.58 -21.07 -4.78
C GLU A 31 -2.30 -20.22 -3.73
N LEU A 32 -2.32 -18.88 -3.92
CA LEU A 32 -3.04 -17.97 -3.03
C LEU A 32 -4.55 -18.23 -3.05
N ILE A 33 -5.13 -18.46 -4.23
CA ILE A 33 -6.54 -18.77 -4.41
C ILE A 33 -6.91 -20.11 -3.73
N LEU A 34 -6.08 -21.13 -3.87
CA LEU A 34 -6.32 -22.43 -3.23
C LEU A 34 -6.28 -22.33 -1.70
N SER A 35 -5.33 -21.56 -1.15
CA SER A 35 -5.26 -21.29 0.28
C SER A 35 -6.52 -20.59 0.79
N ASP A 36 -6.97 -19.56 0.09
CA ASP A 36 -8.18 -18.82 0.45
C ASP A 36 -9.45 -19.68 0.32
N LEU A 37 -9.51 -20.52 -0.71
CA LEU A 37 -10.64 -21.43 -0.91
C LEU A 37 -10.84 -22.36 0.29
N GLU A 38 -9.78 -22.90 0.87
CA GLU A 38 -9.85 -23.72 2.08
C GLU A 38 -10.42 -22.93 3.27
N VAL A 39 -9.94 -21.68 3.49
CA VAL A 39 -10.43 -20.81 4.56
C VAL A 39 -11.91 -20.52 4.38
N VAL A 40 -12.33 -20.13 3.18
CA VAL A 40 -13.72 -19.79 2.85
C VAL A 40 -14.64 -20.98 3.00
N GLN A 41 -14.27 -22.16 2.46
CA GLN A 41 -15.07 -23.39 2.56
C GLN A 41 -15.25 -23.83 4.02
N ASN A 42 -14.19 -23.76 4.82
CA ASN A 42 -14.25 -24.11 6.24
C ASN A 42 -15.21 -23.18 7.00
N ARG A 43 -15.19 -21.87 6.72
CA ARG A 43 -16.11 -20.90 7.34
C ARG A 43 -17.54 -21.09 6.84
N ALA A 44 -17.76 -21.24 5.54
CA ALA A 44 -19.08 -21.51 4.94
C ALA A 44 -19.73 -22.74 5.55
N GLY A 45 -18.96 -23.83 5.71
CA GLY A 45 -19.44 -25.07 6.34
C GLY A 45 -19.85 -24.88 7.81
N ARG A 46 -19.11 -24.07 8.58
CA ARG A 46 -19.48 -23.72 9.96
C ARG A 46 -20.78 -22.91 10.02
N MET A 47 -20.90 -21.88 9.15
CA MET A 47 -22.08 -21.02 9.08
C MET A 47 -23.34 -21.79 8.61
N ALA A 48 -23.20 -22.69 7.64
CA ALA A 48 -24.29 -23.54 7.20
C ALA A 48 -24.81 -24.49 8.32
N LYS A 49 -23.93 -24.99 9.19
CA LYS A 49 -24.32 -25.77 10.37
C LYS A 49 -25.01 -24.89 11.42
N ALA A 50 -24.50 -23.68 11.67
CA ALA A 50 -25.08 -22.73 12.61
C ALA A 50 -26.49 -22.26 12.16
N ALA A 51 -26.69 -22.04 10.87
CA ALA A 51 -28.00 -21.71 10.29
C ALA A 51 -29.04 -22.80 10.52
N LYS A 52 -28.65 -24.08 10.37
CA LYS A 52 -29.53 -25.22 10.62
C LYS A 52 -29.93 -25.38 12.11
N SER A 53 -29.07 -24.96 13.04
CA SER A 53 -29.35 -25.03 14.47
C SER A 53 -30.26 -23.89 15.00
N GLY A 54 -30.53 -22.88 14.17
CA GLY A 54 -31.39 -21.74 14.54
C GLY A 54 -30.76 -20.73 15.52
N ASN A 55 -29.50 -20.92 15.90
CA ASN A 55 -28.85 -20.14 16.95
C ASN A 55 -28.26 -18.80 16.47
N ASN A 56 -28.22 -18.54 15.15
CA ASN A 56 -27.65 -17.30 14.61
C ASN A 56 -28.47 -16.83 13.40
N LYS A 57 -29.11 -15.66 13.53
CA LYS A 57 -29.99 -15.10 12.49
C LYS A 57 -29.24 -14.68 11.21
N GLY A 58 -27.95 -14.30 11.31
CA GLY A 58 -27.11 -13.91 10.17
C GLY A 58 -26.41 -15.08 9.46
N ALA A 59 -26.33 -16.26 10.14
CA ALA A 59 -25.51 -17.39 9.64
C ALA A 59 -25.94 -17.92 8.26
N ALA A 60 -27.23 -17.85 7.94
CA ALA A 60 -27.72 -18.30 6.64
C ALA A 60 -27.29 -17.35 5.51
N ALA A 61 -27.36 -16.03 5.74
CA ALA A 61 -26.91 -15.04 4.77
C ALA A 61 -25.38 -15.11 4.60
N GLU A 62 -24.64 -15.22 5.71
CA GLU A 62 -23.19 -15.37 5.68
C GLU A 62 -22.78 -16.64 4.92
N ALA A 63 -23.42 -17.78 5.18
CA ALA A 63 -23.15 -19.03 4.45
C ALA A 63 -23.43 -18.91 2.95
N ALA A 64 -24.45 -18.16 2.56
CA ALA A 64 -24.84 -18.00 1.15
C ALA A 64 -23.77 -17.22 0.35
N TRP A 65 -23.33 -16.06 0.82
CA TRP A 65 -22.32 -15.27 0.11
C TRP A 65 -20.93 -15.92 0.19
N LEU A 66 -20.59 -16.60 1.30
CA LEU A 66 -19.35 -17.39 1.38
C LEU A 66 -19.33 -18.54 0.36
N GLN A 67 -20.49 -19.17 0.09
CA GLN A 67 -20.57 -20.18 -0.97
C GLN A 67 -20.32 -19.58 -2.36
N GLN A 68 -20.89 -18.38 -2.64
CA GLN A 68 -20.63 -17.66 -3.90
C GLN A 68 -19.15 -17.31 -4.05
N LEU A 69 -18.50 -16.87 -2.97
CA LEU A 69 -17.07 -16.60 -2.96
C LEU A 69 -16.25 -17.89 -3.18
N ALA A 70 -16.64 -19.00 -2.54
CA ALA A 70 -15.99 -20.29 -2.77
C ALA A 70 -16.12 -20.75 -4.22
N ASP A 71 -17.28 -20.57 -4.85
CA ASP A 71 -17.49 -20.89 -6.26
C ASP A 71 -16.65 -20.01 -7.18
N HIS A 72 -16.50 -18.72 -6.85
CA HIS A 72 -15.63 -17.76 -7.55
C HIS A 72 -14.16 -18.17 -7.49
N LEU A 73 -13.66 -18.49 -6.28
CA LEU A 73 -12.29 -18.99 -6.07
C LEU A 73 -12.06 -20.33 -6.78
N SER A 74 -13.04 -21.25 -6.74
CA SER A 74 -12.97 -22.55 -7.43
C SER A 74 -12.90 -22.40 -8.95
N ALA A 75 -13.38 -21.26 -9.50
CA ALA A 75 -13.23 -20.93 -10.91
C ALA A 75 -11.87 -20.31 -11.25
N GLY A 76 -10.90 -20.31 -10.31
CA GLY A 76 -9.56 -19.75 -10.48
C GLY A 76 -9.52 -18.22 -10.46
N LYS A 77 -10.51 -17.58 -9.87
CA LYS A 77 -10.57 -16.11 -9.80
C LYS A 77 -10.18 -15.63 -8.39
N PRO A 78 -9.27 -14.66 -8.24
CA PRO A 78 -8.84 -14.17 -6.95
C PRO A 78 -9.97 -13.44 -6.22
N ALA A 79 -9.95 -13.46 -4.88
CA ALA A 79 -10.97 -12.81 -4.06
C ALA A 79 -11.08 -11.30 -4.33
N ARG A 80 -9.98 -10.61 -4.73
CA ARG A 80 -9.98 -9.19 -5.12
C ARG A 80 -10.88 -8.87 -6.32
N SER A 81 -11.23 -9.86 -7.13
CA SER A 81 -12.15 -9.70 -8.27
C SER A 81 -13.61 -10.06 -7.96
N PHE A 82 -13.91 -10.45 -6.72
CA PHE A 82 -15.27 -10.72 -6.28
C PHE A 82 -15.97 -9.39 -5.91
N ASP A 83 -17.25 -9.28 -6.25
CA ASP A 83 -18.06 -8.10 -5.96
C ASP A 83 -18.57 -8.16 -4.51
N PHE A 84 -17.81 -7.58 -3.59
CA PHE A 84 -18.19 -7.46 -2.20
C PHE A 84 -19.06 -6.23 -1.97
N ASP A 85 -20.06 -6.35 -1.09
CA ASP A 85 -20.87 -5.20 -0.68
C ASP A 85 -20.06 -4.33 0.31
N GLU A 86 -19.54 -3.20 -0.17
CA GLU A 86 -18.80 -2.24 0.65
C GLU A 86 -19.67 -1.58 1.73
N GLY A 87 -20.99 -1.55 1.55
CA GLY A 87 -21.96 -1.01 2.50
C GLY A 87 -22.33 -2.00 3.62
N ASP A 88 -22.05 -3.29 3.46
CA ASP A 88 -22.34 -4.32 4.45
C ASP A 88 -21.19 -4.44 5.47
N ALA A 89 -21.36 -3.77 6.62
CA ALA A 89 -20.37 -3.76 7.69
C ALA A 89 -20.11 -5.16 8.29
N GLU A 90 -21.11 -6.07 8.28
CA GLU A 90 -20.94 -7.44 8.77
C GLU A 90 -20.08 -8.24 7.79
N GLN A 91 -20.34 -8.11 6.48
CA GLN A 91 -19.52 -8.75 5.44
C GLN A 91 -18.08 -8.25 5.48
N GLN A 92 -17.87 -6.93 5.61
CA GLN A 92 -16.53 -6.33 5.70
C GLN A 92 -15.75 -6.82 6.94
N ALA A 93 -16.43 -6.95 8.09
CA ALA A 93 -15.81 -7.50 9.31
C ALA A 93 -15.37 -8.96 9.13
N VAL A 94 -16.21 -9.77 8.46
CA VAL A 94 -15.90 -11.18 8.16
C VAL A 94 -14.71 -11.30 7.19
N LEU A 95 -14.64 -10.47 6.17
CA LEU A 95 -13.53 -10.44 5.22
C LEU A 95 -12.22 -10.07 5.92
N HIS A 96 -12.25 -9.05 6.78
CA HIS A 96 -11.09 -8.65 7.57
C HIS A 96 -10.63 -9.77 8.52
N GLU A 97 -11.56 -10.47 9.17
CA GLU A 97 -11.26 -11.61 10.06
C GLU A 97 -10.64 -12.79 9.29
N MET A 98 -11.10 -13.06 8.07
CA MET A 98 -10.57 -14.16 7.25
C MET A 98 -9.17 -13.88 6.72
N GLY A 99 -8.81 -12.62 6.48
CA GLY A 99 -7.49 -12.21 6.03
C GLY A 99 -7.07 -12.86 4.70
N LEU A 100 -8.00 -12.92 3.73
CA LEU A 100 -7.78 -13.60 2.45
C LEU A 100 -6.58 -13.01 1.70
N LEU A 101 -5.69 -13.88 1.26
CA LEU A 101 -4.46 -13.50 0.57
C LEU A 101 -4.75 -12.95 -0.83
N SER A 102 -5.59 -13.63 -1.60
CA SER A 102 -5.96 -13.19 -2.95
C SER A 102 -6.94 -12.00 -2.99
N ALA A 103 -7.42 -11.53 -1.82
CA ALA A 103 -8.18 -10.29 -1.71
C ALA A 103 -7.29 -9.03 -1.64
N LYS A 104 -6.02 -9.21 -1.29
CA LYS A 104 -5.07 -8.10 -1.13
C LYS A 104 -4.73 -7.47 -2.47
N PRO A 105 -4.52 -6.14 -2.52
CA PRO A 105 -4.02 -5.47 -3.72
C PRO A 105 -2.60 -5.95 -4.06
N VAL A 106 -2.29 -6.01 -5.36
CA VAL A 106 -1.04 -6.55 -5.90
C VAL A 106 -0.20 -5.46 -6.54
N LEU A 107 1.10 -5.53 -6.34
CA LEU A 107 2.13 -4.76 -7.02
C LEU A 107 3.15 -5.72 -7.62
N TYR A 108 3.36 -5.65 -8.93
CA TYR A 108 4.37 -6.46 -9.62
C TYR A 108 5.71 -5.73 -9.64
N ALA A 109 6.74 -6.28 -9.03
CA ALA A 109 8.12 -5.81 -9.13
C ALA A 109 8.85 -6.63 -10.22
N CYS A 110 9.09 -6.00 -11.38
CA CYS A 110 9.79 -6.64 -12.48
C CYS A 110 11.29 -6.46 -12.28
N ASN A 111 11.99 -7.52 -11.82
CA ASN A 111 13.44 -7.48 -11.69
C ASN A 111 14.09 -7.62 -13.07
N VAL A 112 14.78 -6.58 -13.51
CA VAL A 112 15.38 -6.45 -14.85
C VAL A 112 16.90 -6.26 -14.76
N GLY A 113 17.60 -6.41 -15.89
CA GLY A 113 19.02 -6.12 -15.99
C GLY A 113 19.32 -4.62 -16.06
N GLU A 114 20.57 -4.24 -15.80
CA GLU A 114 21.04 -2.85 -15.95
C GLU A 114 20.90 -2.34 -17.38
N ASP A 115 21.20 -3.21 -18.37
CA ASP A 115 21.06 -2.88 -19.79
C ASP A 115 19.62 -2.51 -20.14
N ASP A 116 18.62 -3.24 -19.60
CA ASP A 116 17.20 -2.95 -19.80
C ASP A 116 16.80 -1.57 -19.26
N LEU A 117 17.38 -1.15 -18.11
CA LEU A 117 17.14 0.17 -17.57
C LEU A 117 17.70 1.29 -18.48
N MET A 118 18.86 1.07 -19.06
CA MET A 118 19.54 2.06 -19.93
C MET A 118 18.95 2.10 -21.34
N GLU A 119 18.55 0.95 -21.90
CA GLU A 119 17.99 0.84 -23.25
C GLU A 119 16.49 1.19 -23.33
N GLY A 120 15.82 1.29 -22.19
CA GLY A 120 14.39 1.56 -22.06
C GLY A 120 13.59 0.30 -21.81
N ILE A 121 12.84 0.32 -20.74
CA ILE A 121 12.03 -0.79 -20.22
C ILE A 121 11.00 -1.31 -21.24
N GLU A 122 10.51 -0.44 -22.11
CA GLU A 122 9.57 -0.77 -23.17
C GLU A 122 10.17 -1.70 -24.24
N ASN A 123 11.50 -1.77 -24.35
CA ASN A 123 12.22 -2.66 -25.26
C ASN A 123 12.45 -4.06 -24.67
N ASN A 124 12.25 -4.21 -23.34
CA ASN A 124 12.36 -5.50 -22.69
C ASN A 124 11.23 -6.44 -23.17
N LYS A 125 11.57 -7.70 -23.41
CA LYS A 125 10.63 -8.69 -23.95
C LYS A 125 9.49 -9.04 -23.00
N TYR A 126 9.71 -8.97 -21.70
CA TYR A 126 8.83 -9.52 -20.67
C TYR A 126 8.05 -8.45 -19.92
N VAL A 127 8.65 -7.31 -19.65
CA VAL A 127 7.98 -6.22 -18.89
C VAL A 127 6.67 -5.77 -19.52
N PRO A 128 6.55 -5.61 -20.86
CA PRO A 128 5.27 -5.27 -21.47
C PRO A 128 4.16 -6.31 -21.23
N LEU A 129 4.50 -7.59 -21.09
CA LEU A 129 3.54 -8.65 -20.77
C LEU A 129 2.99 -8.49 -19.36
N VAL A 130 3.88 -8.25 -18.38
CA VAL A 130 3.49 -7.99 -16.99
C VAL A 130 2.69 -6.69 -16.88
N ALA A 131 3.08 -5.64 -17.63
CA ALA A 131 2.34 -4.38 -17.69
C ALA A 131 0.91 -4.56 -18.20
N ALA A 132 0.71 -5.39 -19.23
CA ALA A 132 -0.61 -5.73 -19.76
C ALA A 132 -1.46 -6.47 -18.73
N ARG A 133 -0.88 -7.48 -18.05
CA ARG A 133 -1.54 -8.23 -16.97
C ARG A 133 -1.91 -7.31 -15.80
N ALA A 134 -1.01 -6.46 -15.33
CA ALA A 134 -1.27 -5.50 -14.27
C ALA A 134 -2.43 -4.57 -14.64
N LYS A 135 -2.47 -4.09 -15.87
CA LYS A 135 -3.56 -3.24 -16.37
C LYS A 135 -4.92 -3.96 -16.36
N GLU A 136 -4.96 -5.23 -16.76
CA GLU A 136 -6.19 -6.04 -16.76
C GLU A 136 -6.74 -6.24 -15.34
N GLU A 137 -5.87 -6.38 -14.37
CA GLU A 137 -6.22 -6.61 -12.97
C GLU A 137 -6.41 -5.32 -12.15
N GLY A 138 -6.14 -4.15 -12.73
CA GLY A 138 -6.10 -2.89 -12.00
C GLY A 138 -4.94 -2.80 -11.01
N ALA A 139 -3.93 -3.65 -11.16
CA ALA A 139 -2.69 -3.67 -10.38
C ALA A 139 -1.68 -2.68 -10.94
N ARG A 140 -0.58 -2.47 -10.21
CA ARG A 140 0.58 -1.70 -10.69
C ARG A 140 1.76 -2.61 -10.95
N TYR A 141 2.70 -2.15 -11.78
CA TYR A 141 3.99 -2.78 -11.96
C TYR A 141 5.11 -1.74 -11.86
N ILE A 142 6.28 -2.18 -11.43
CA ILE A 142 7.48 -1.35 -11.31
C ILE A 142 8.68 -2.16 -11.79
N PRO A 143 9.45 -1.65 -12.76
CA PRO A 143 10.75 -2.20 -13.08
C PRO A 143 11.75 -1.83 -11.98
N ILE A 144 12.55 -2.79 -11.57
CA ILE A 144 13.62 -2.63 -10.57
C ILE A 144 14.81 -3.46 -11.00
N CYS A 145 16.02 -2.94 -10.87
CA CYS A 145 17.25 -3.72 -11.00
C CYS A 145 17.84 -3.94 -9.60
N ALA A 146 17.63 -5.13 -9.05
CA ALA A 146 18.12 -5.45 -7.71
C ALA A 146 19.64 -5.29 -7.57
N LYS A 147 20.40 -5.55 -8.64
CA LYS A 147 21.86 -5.36 -8.67
C LYS A 147 22.23 -3.87 -8.56
N THR A 148 21.58 -3.01 -9.33
CA THR A 148 21.81 -1.55 -9.23
C THR A 148 21.49 -1.04 -7.83
N GLU A 149 20.38 -1.51 -7.21
CA GLU A 149 20.02 -1.12 -5.85
C GLU A 149 21.04 -1.59 -4.80
N GLU A 150 21.61 -2.79 -4.98
CA GLU A 150 22.71 -3.30 -4.15
C GLU A 150 23.98 -2.44 -4.30
N ASP A 151 24.36 -2.11 -5.52
CA ASP A 151 25.58 -1.33 -5.81
C ASP A 151 25.52 0.07 -5.22
N ILE A 152 24.33 0.70 -5.18
CA ILE A 152 24.14 2.05 -4.62
C ILE A 152 23.71 2.06 -3.16
N ALA A 153 23.57 0.92 -2.51
CA ALA A 153 23.00 0.84 -1.14
C ALA A 153 23.78 1.69 -0.13
N ASP A 154 25.11 1.66 -0.23
CA ASP A 154 26.03 2.36 0.68
C ASP A 154 26.40 3.79 0.24
N TYR A 155 25.86 4.26 -0.89
CA TYR A 155 26.14 5.61 -1.38
C TYR A 155 25.43 6.68 -0.56
N SER A 156 26.05 7.86 -0.43
CA SER A 156 25.35 9.06 0.07
C SER A 156 24.22 9.47 -0.90
N PRO A 157 23.24 10.26 -0.44
CA PRO A 157 22.15 10.74 -1.31
C PRO A 157 22.66 11.46 -2.57
N GLU A 158 23.75 12.21 -2.44
CA GLU A 158 24.38 12.95 -3.53
C GLU A 158 25.02 11.98 -4.56
N GLU A 159 25.80 11.01 -4.08
CA GLU A 159 26.42 9.98 -4.92
C GLU A 159 25.37 9.12 -5.64
N LYS A 160 24.27 8.74 -4.95
CA LYS A 160 23.14 8.03 -5.59
C LYS A 160 22.56 8.82 -6.74
N LYS A 161 22.33 10.12 -6.52
CA LYS A 161 21.76 10.99 -7.54
C LYS A 161 22.66 11.14 -8.76
N GLU A 162 23.98 11.29 -8.54
CA GLU A 162 24.98 11.37 -9.63
C GLU A 162 25.02 10.06 -10.42
N PHE A 163 25.10 8.92 -9.74
CA PHE A 163 25.15 7.60 -10.37
C PHE A 163 23.89 7.31 -11.22
N LEU A 164 22.70 7.54 -10.67
CA LEU A 164 21.45 7.35 -11.40
C LEU A 164 21.32 8.30 -12.60
N ALA A 165 21.78 9.55 -12.46
CA ALA A 165 21.80 10.52 -13.56
C ALA A 165 22.74 10.08 -14.71
N GLU A 166 23.91 9.48 -14.40
CA GLU A 166 24.82 8.91 -15.40
C GLU A 166 24.16 7.76 -16.17
N MET A 167 23.31 6.97 -15.51
CA MET A 167 22.51 5.91 -16.15
C MET A 167 21.27 6.42 -16.87
N GLY A 168 20.95 7.72 -16.79
CA GLY A 168 19.75 8.30 -17.37
C GLY A 168 18.46 7.98 -16.59
N ILE A 169 18.57 7.61 -15.31
CA ILE A 169 17.47 7.22 -14.42
C ILE A 169 17.17 8.37 -13.46
N GLU A 170 15.89 8.76 -13.34
CA GLU A 170 15.47 9.88 -12.47
C GLU A 170 15.39 9.51 -10.98
N ALA A 171 14.98 8.28 -10.67
CA ALA A 171 14.81 7.78 -9.31
C ALA A 171 15.17 6.29 -9.23
N SER A 172 15.63 5.83 -8.06
CA SER A 172 15.94 4.41 -7.86
C SER A 172 14.67 3.54 -7.96
N GLY A 173 14.83 2.29 -8.34
CA GLY A 173 13.75 1.31 -8.37
C GLY A 173 13.14 1.11 -6.97
N LEU A 174 13.98 1.15 -5.92
CA LEU A 174 13.54 1.04 -4.54
C LEU A 174 12.68 2.24 -4.11
N ASP A 175 13.07 3.48 -4.46
CA ASP A 175 12.27 4.67 -4.16
C ASP A 175 10.90 4.63 -4.86
N ASN A 176 10.89 4.17 -6.12
CA ASN A 176 9.67 3.95 -6.88
C ASN A 176 8.78 2.87 -6.25
N LEU A 177 9.39 1.77 -5.79
CA LEU A 177 8.69 0.67 -5.11
C LEU A 177 8.05 1.14 -3.80
N ILE A 178 8.79 1.90 -2.99
CA ILE A 178 8.28 2.47 -1.74
C ILE A 178 7.09 3.40 -2.03
N THR A 179 7.26 4.34 -2.96
CA THR A 179 6.21 5.31 -3.33
C THR A 179 4.94 4.60 -3.81
N ALA A 180 5.08 3.61 -4.70
CA ALA A 180 3.94 2.88 -5.21
C ALA A 180 3.27 2.00 -4.16
N SER A 181 4.04 1.44 -3.21
CA SER A 181 3.50 0.68 -2.09
C SER A 181 2.69 1.58 -1.15
N TYR A 182 3.19 2.79 -0.84
CA TYR A 182 2.44 3.79 -0.07
C TYR A 182 1.14 4.18 -0.78
N ASP A 183 1.20 4.45 -2.08
CA ASP A 183 0.00 4.77 -2.87
C ASP A 183 -1.01 3.63 -2.87
N LEU A 184 -0.54 2.38 -3.06
CA LEU A 184 -1.38 1.19 -3.11
C LEU A 184 -2.10 0.94 -1.79
N LEU A 185 -1.42 1.18 -0.65
CA LEU A 185 -1.97 1.08 0.70
C LEU A 185 -2.82 2.28 1.10
N GLY A 186 -2.85 3.33 0.28
CA GLY A 186 -3.47 4.59 0.64
C GLY A 186 -2.81 5.25 1.85
N LEU A 187 -1.48 5.09 1.99
CA LEU A 187 -0.71 5.68 3.06
C LEU A 187 -0.21 7.06 2.68
N ILE A 188 -0.13 7.93 3.68
CA ILE A 188 0.48 9.24 3.63
C ILE A 188 1.34 9.47 4.87
N SER A 189 2.25 10.42 4.79
CA SER A 189 3.09 10.80 5.93
C SER A 189 2.86 12.25 6.31
N PHE A 190 2.68 12.51 7.61
CA PHE A 190 2.80 13.83 8.17
C PHE A 190 4.07 13.94 9.03
N LEU A 191 4.54 15.16 9.23
CA LEU A 191 5.78 15.43 9.92
C LEU A 191 5.51 16.17 11.23
N THR A 192 6.31 15.87 12.24
CA THR A 192 6.40 16.70 13.45
C THR A 192 7.80 17.24 13.58
N ASP A 193 7.90 18.55 13.85
CA ASP A 193 9.16 19.23 14.13
C ASP A 193 9.20 19.59 15.62
N GLY A 194 9.90 18.76 16.38
CA GLY A 194 10.08 18.94 17.81
C GLY A 194 11.50 19.42 18.14
N LYS A 195 11.66 20.06 19.30
CA LYS A 195 12.98 20.53 19.78
C LYS A 195 14.05 19.46 19.89
N LYS A 196 13.66 18.20 19.99
CA LYS A 196 14.57 17.06 20.16
C LYS A 196 14.74 16.22 18.89
N GLU A 197 13.70 16.12 18.09
CA GLU A 197 13.67 15.31 16.88
C GLU A 197 12.62 15.83 15.90
N CYS A 198 12.91 15.67 14.59
CA CYS A 198 11.92 15.71 13.53
C CYS A 198 11.54 14.28 13.18
N ARG A 199 10.24 14.01 13.00
CA ARG A 199 9.78 12.64 12.74
C ARG A 199 8.65 12.62 11.72
N ALA A 200 8.71 11.64 10.80
CA ALA A 200 7.61 11.30 9.91
C ALA A 200 6.71 10.23 10.57
N TRP A 201 5.40 10.40 10.39
CA TRP A 201 4.37 9.52 10.93
C TRP A 201 3.48 9.05 9.81
N THR A 202 3.41 7.75 9.60
CA THR A 202 2.57 7.16 8.56
C THR A 202 1.15 6.96 9.04
N ILE A 203 0.18 7.42 8.25
CA ILE A 203 -1.26 7.29 8.47
C ILE A 203 -1.96 6.91 7.17
N ARG A 204 -3.22 6.49 7.26
CA ARG A 204 -4.05 6.26 6.06
C ARG A 204 -4.59 7.59 5.52
N LYS A 205 -4.69 7.72 4.21
CA LYS A 205 -5.34 8.85 3.54
C LYS A 205 -6.79 8.97 4.04
N GLY A 206 -7.21 10.19 4.35
CA GLY A 206 -8.52 10.44 4.95
C GLY A 206 -8.52 10.47 6.48
N THR A 207 -7.39 10.19 7.14
CA THR A 207 -7.26 10.29 8.60
C THR A 207 -7.42 11.73 9.07
N LYS A 208 -8.28 11.95 10.08
CA LYS A 208 -8.48 13.26 10.69
C LYS A 208 -7.42 13.60 11.72
N ALA A 209 -7.24 14.89 12.00
CA ALA A 209 -6.21 15.40 12.91
C ALA A 209 -6.20 14.74 14.31
N PRO A 210 -7.33 14.46 15.00
CA PRO A 210 -7.29 13.77 16.29
C PRO A 210 -6.69 12.36 16.20
N GLN A 211 -7.08 11.56 15.18
CA GLN A 211 -6.56 10.21 14.97
C GLN A 211 -5.08 10.24 14.58
N ALA A 212 -4.66 11.23 13.77
CA ALA A 212 -3.25 11.45 13.45
C ALA A 212 -2.44 11.77 14.71
N ALA A 213 -2.95 12.62 15.60
CA ALA A 213 -2.35 12.88 16.91
C ALA A 213 -2.24 11.60 17.76
N GLY A 214 -3.23 10.72 17.66
CA GLY A 214 -3.27 9.41 18.32
C GLY A 214 -2.14 8.46 17.90
N LYS A 215 -1.64 8.60 16.67
CA LYS A 215 -0.45 7.85 16.20
C LYS A 215 0.81 8.20 17.01
N ILE A 216 0.89 9.41 17.53
CA ILE A 216 1.99 9.86 18.37
C ILE A 216 1.80 9.33 19.80
N HIS A 217 0.62 9.59 20.38
CA HIS A 217 0.25 9.11 21.70
C HIS A 217 -1.28 9.18 21.90
N SER A 218 -1.88 8.18 22.56
CA SER A 218 -3.32 8.11 22.82
C SER A 218 -3.87 9.34 23.59
N ASP A 219 -3.07 9.96 24.44
CA ASP A 219 -3.46 11.17 25.16
C ASP A 219 -3.62 12.38 24.22
N PHE A 220 -2.84 12.45 23.15
CA PHE A 220 -2.97 13.52 22.14
C PHE A 220 -4.31 13.44 21.41
N GLU A 221 -4.80 12.24 21.14
CA GLU A 221 -6.12 12.04 20.55
C GLU A 221 -7.23 12.44 21.52
N ARG A 222 -7.17 11.93 22.77
CA ARG A 222 -8.20 12.22 23.79
C ARG A 222 -8.28 13.69 24.15
N GLY A 223 -7.12 14.33 24.31
CA GLY A 223 -7.01 15.73 24.69
C GLY A 223 -6.93 16.71 23.54
N PHE A 224 -7.18 16.29 22.29
CA PHE A 224 -7.01 17.13 21.10
C PHE A 224 -7.83 18.42 21.18
N ILE A 225 -7.17 19.54 20.99
CA ILE A 225 -7.78 20.87 20.93
C ILE A 225 -7.78 21.39 19.49
N ARG A 226 -6.61 21.47 18.87
CA ARG A 226 -6.41 21.97 17.51
C ARG A 226 -5.03 21.54 16.99
N ALA A 227 -4.84 21.65 15.70
CA ALA A 227 -3.55 21.45 15.04
C ALA A 227 -3.08 22.75 14.39
N SER A 228 -1.79 23.05 14.50
CA SER A 228 -1.12 24.07 13.69
C SER A 228 -0.44 23.37 12.53
N VAL A 229 -0.81 23.70 11.29
CA VAL A 229 -0.43 22.96 10.09
C VAL A 229 0.27 23.86 9.10
N ILE A 230 1.40 23.40 8.57
CA ILE A 230 2.14 24.03 7.47
C ILE A 230 2.45 22.94 6.45
N GLY A 231 2.27 23.19 5.16
CA GLY A 231 2.70 22.25 4.13
C GLY A 231 4.24 22.18 4.05
N TYR A 232 4.83 20.99 3.91
CA TYR A 232 6.28 20.84 3.76
C TYR A 232 6.85 21.70 2.62
N LYS A 233 6.18 21.71 1.47
CA LYS A 233 6.59 22.53 0.32
C LYS A 233 6.60 24.02 0.62
N ASP A 234 5.71 24.50 1.48
CA ASP A 234 5.69 25.90 1.91
C ASP A 234 6.88 26.23 2.83
N LEU A 235 7.26 25.29 3.70
CA LEU A 235 8.46 25.42 4.52
C LEU A 235 9.73 25.40 3.66
N GLU A 236 9.85 24.44 2.77
CA GLU A 236 10.99 24.32 1.86
C GLU A 236 11.17 25.57 0.99
N ALA A 237 10.09 26.09 0.39
CA ALA A 237 10.10 27.30 -0.42
C ALA A 237 10.48 28.57 0.37
N ASN A 238 10.43 28.51 1.71
CA ASN A 238 10.83 29.57 2.63
C ASN A 238 12.10 29.23 3.42
N ASN A 239 12.94 28.30 2.92
CA ASN A 239 14.18 27.86 3.56
C ASN A 239 14.00 27.42 5.03
N PHE A 240 12.86 26.78 5.33
CA PHE A 240 12.47 26.33 6.68
C PHE A 240 12.38 27.45 7.72
N ASP A 241 12.14 28.70 7.27
CA ASP A 241 11.90 29.84 8.17
C ASP A 241 10.41 29.92 8.57
N TYR A 242 10.09 29.43 9.76
CA TYR A 242 8.74 29.45 10.34
C TYR A 242 8.19 30.88 10.50
N ALA A 243 9.04 31.87 10.77
CA ALA A 243 8.60 33.25 10.91
C ALA A 243 8.16 33.83 9.56
N ALA A 244 8.91 33.54 8.49
CA ALA A 244 8.56 33.94 7.13
C ALA A 244 7.26 33.27 6.66
N VAL A 245 7.09 31.93 6.92
CA VAL A 245 5.88 31.18 6.59
C VAL A 245 4.66 31.78 7.31
N LYS A 246 4.79 32.06 8.60
CA LYS A 246 3.74 32.69 9.40
C LYS A 246 3.37 34.09 8.92
N ALA A 247 4.38 34.92 8.59
CA ALA A 247 4.17 36.28 8.06
C ALA A 247 3.41 36.26 6.71
N LYS A 248 3.60 35.19 5.90
CA LYS A 248 2.89 34.97 4.65
C LYS A 248 1.50 34.36 4.82
N GLY A 249 1.08 34.04 6.05
CA GLY A 249 -0.23 33.44 6.33
C GLY A 249 -0.36 31.98 5.88
N LEU A 250 0.76 31.26 5.66
CA LEU A 250 0.77 29.87 5.21
C LEU A 250 0.61 28.86 6.38
N GLN A 251 0.77 29.31 7.63
CA GLN A 251 0.46 28.54 8.83
C GLN A 251 -1.05 28.58 9.09
N ARG A 252 -1.69 27.41 9.10
CA ARG A 252 -3.12 27.23 9.29
C ARG A 252 -3.40 26.71 10.70
N THR A 253 -4.55 27.07 11.25
CA THR A 253 -5.06 26.46 12.50
C THR A 253 -6.27 25.63 12.15
N GLU A 254 -6.19 24.33 12.43
CA GLU A 254 -7.16 23.33 12.01
C GLU A 254 -7.83 22.66 13.21
N GLY A 255 -9.11 22.32 13.05
CA GLY A 255 -9.93 21.68 14.07
C GLY A 255 -9.99 20.15 13.92
N LYS A 256 -10.95 19.53 14.66
CA LYS A 256 -11.13 18.07 14.72
C LYS A 256 -11.50 17.42 13.40
N GLU A 257 -12.16 18.16 12.51
CA GLU A 257 -12.61 17.65 11.21
C GLU A 257 -11.56 17.77 10.10
N TYR A 258 -10.41 18.34 10.40
CA TYR A 258 -9.33 18.47 9.42
C TYR A 258 -8.81 17.10 9.00
N VAL A 259 -8.84 16.85 7.70
CA VAL A 259 -8.23 15.67 7.07
C VAL A 259 -6.77 15.99 6.76
N VAL A 260 -5.86 15.22 7.34
CA VAL A 260 -4.41 15.41 7.17
C VAL A 260 -4.00 15.10 5.74
N ASN A 261 -3.16 15.95 5.16
CA ASN A 261 -2.58 15.75 3.83
C ASN A 261 -1.15 15.24 3.93
N ASP A 262 -0.70 14.58 2.86
CA ASP A 262 0.68 14.14 2.74
C ASP A 262 1.65 15.34 2.77
N GLY A 263 2.71 15.22 3.59
CA GLY A 263 3.69 16.28 3.79
C GLY A 263 3.22 17.44 4.68
N ASP A 264 2.10 17.33 5.39
CA ASP A 264 1.75 18.32 6.42
C ASP A 264 2.76 18.27 7.57
N VAL A 265 3.32 19.41 7.95
CA VAL A 265 4.10 19.58 9.18
C VAL A 265 3.17 20.09 10.26
N ILE A 266 2.98 19.29 11.32
CA ILE A 266 1.91 19.50 12.28
C ILE A 266 2.44 19.60 13.71
N GLU A 267 2.00 20.67 14.40
CA GLU A 267 2.08 20.79 15.85
C GLU A 267 0.68 20.58 16.45
N PHE A 268 0.50 19.53 17.25
CA PHE A 268 -0.76 19.25 17.92
C PHE A 268 -0.82 19.97 19.28
N LEU A 269 -1.92 20.69 19.50
CA LEU A 269 -2.23 21.27 20.81
C LEU A 269 -3.28 20.39 21.48
N PHE A 270 -2.96 19.94 22.67
CA PHE A 270 -3.82 19.04 23.45
C PHE A 270 -3.78 19.43 24.93
N ASN A 271 -4.80 18.97 25.68
CA ASN A 271 -4.87 19.10 27.13
C ASN A 271 -5.32 17.78 27.72
N VAL A 272 -4.58 17.23 28.68
CA VAL A 272 -4.85 15.94 29.35
C VAL A 272 -5.00 16.19 30.85
#